data_6edf7cad6ebadc665c2a0d659a442db7
#
_entry.id   6edf7cad6ebadc665c2a0d659a442db7
#
_cell.length_a   1.000
_cell.length_b   1.000
_cell.length_c   1.000
_cell.angle_alpha   90.00
_cell.angle_beta   90.00
_cell.angle_gamma   90.00
#
_symmetry.space_group_name_H-M   'P 1'
#
loop_
_entity.id
_entity.type
_entity.pdbx_description
1 polymer ?
#
loop_
_entity_poly.entity_id
_entity_poly.type
_entity_poly.pdbx_seq_one_letter_code
_entity_poly.pdbx_strand_id
1 'polypeptide(L)'
;MTNTALIAGAGGAASKRLIETLLADPGWSVLALARTPRQSAGRLTWIAADLFDGPACARALGEHRGVTHLFYTARAKHGETGVESVEDNVAMLRNVLDAVEPVAARLEHVHLVQGTKYYGMHLGPFRTPAREDDPRPDVPNFYYDQQDLLARRARGWAWSASRPTFIYDFAPERARNAVTVVGAYAAICRELGRPFDYPAPAASFDALRDMTDASLLARAMRHIATTPACRNEAFNVVNGDVFRWRDLWPRIAAHVGIAPGDVRPFKMSEWVRDKQPVWDGIVRRHGLAESRLDDIADWAFADFHWAHGYDVVSSTAKLRESGFTETLDSTKMLVDHLTRYREAKVLP
;
A
#
# COMPACT_ATOMS: atom_id res chain seq x y z
N MET A 1 -27.35 -2.83 -13.92
CA MET A 1 -26.69 -1.54 -14.28
C MET A 1 -25.20 -1.74 -14.05
N THR A 2 -24.35 -1.19 -14.92
CA THR A 2 -22.90 -1.31 -14.81
C THR A 2 -22.37 -0.24 -13.83
N ASN A 3 -21.50 -0.62 -12.91
CA ASN A 3 -20.80 0.30 -12.02
C ASN A 3 -19.60 0.92 -12.76
N THR A 4 -19.33 2.20 -12.49
CA THR A 4 -18.14 2.88 -12.99
C THR A 4 -17.31 3.37 -11.82
N ALA A 5 -16.13 2.80 -11.65
CA ALA A 5 -15.18 3.19 -10.63
C ALA A 5 -14.23 4.26 -11.15
N LEU A 6 -14.14 5.41 -10.49
CA LEU A 6 -13.03 6.34 -10.63
C LEU A 6 -11.98 6.03 -9.58
N ILE A 7 -10.74 5.75 -10.00
CA ILE A 7 -9.62 5.49 -9.08
C ILE A 7 -8.66 6.67 -9.17
N ALA A 8 -8.67 7.54 -8.16
CA ALA A 8 -7.74 8.65 -8.05
C ALA A 8 -6.44 8.19 -7.38
N GLY A 9 -5.30 8.41 -8.05
CA GLY A 9 -4.01 7.87 -7.64
C GLY A 9 -3.74 6.47 -8.22
N ALA A 10 -4.21 6.21 -9.43
CA ALA A 10 -4.18 4.89 -10.09
C ALA A 10 -2.78 4.29 -10.33
N GLY A 11 -1.70 5.04 -10.11
CA GLY A 11 -0.32 4.51 -10.18
C GLY A 11 0.15 3.76 -8.92
N GLY A 12 -0.66 3.70 -7.85
CA GLY A 12 -0.32 3.08 -6.58
C GLY A 12 -0.37 1.54 -6.55
N ALA A 13 0.24 0.88 -5.53
CA ALA A 13 0.16 -0.58 -5.36
C ALA A 13 -1.29 -1.05 -5.15
N ALA A 14 -1.99 -0.44 -4.19
CA ALA A 14 -3.39 -0.74 -3.91
C ALA A 14 -4.27 -0.54 -5.17
N SER A 15 -4.03 0.53 -5.93
CA SER A 15 -4.79 0.86 -7.13
C SER A 15 -4.64 -0.16 -8.24
N LYS A 16 -3.42 -0.66 -8.49
CA LYS A 16 -3.16 -1.66 -9.53
C LYS A 16 -4.01 -2.90 -9.29
N ARG A 17 -3.98 -3.43 -8.06
CA ARG A 17 -4.76 -4.62 -7.69
C ARG A 17 -6.27 -4.35 -7.68
N LEU A 18 -6.66 -3.13 -7.30
CA LEU A 18 -8.07 -2.73 -7.38
C LEU A 18 -8.57 -2.68 -8.82
N ILE A 19 -7.81 -2.11 -9.76
CA ILE A 19 -8.13 -2.12 -11.19
C ILE A 19 -8.32 -3.56 -11.68
N GLU A 20 -7.37 -4.46 -11.38
CA GLU A 20 -7.46 -5.88 -11.74
C GLU A 20 -8.70 -6.55 -11.13
N THR A 21 -8.98 -6.30 -9.84
CA THR A 21 -10.12 -6.87 -9.11
C THR A 21 -11.46 -6.40 -9.67
N LEU A 22 -11.58 -5.12 -10.01
CA LEU A 22 -12.82 -4.58 -10.57
C LEU A 22 -13.04 -5.06 -12.01
N LEU A 23 -12.00 -5.09 -12.83
CA LEU A 23 -12.11 -5.52 -14.23
C LEU A 23 -12.34 -7.04 -14.38
N ALA A 24 -12.01 -7.84 -13.38
CA ALA A 24 -12.37 -9.26 -13.34
C ALA A 24 -13.89 -9.49 -13.29
N ASP A 25 -14.65 -8.50 -12.82
CA ASP A 25 -16.11 -8.51 -12.80
C ASP A 25 -16.66 -7.72 -14.02
N PRO A 26 -17.47 -8.36 -14.92
CA PRO A 26 -18.04 -7.67 -16.07
C PRO A 26 -18.99 -6.53 -15.71
N GLY A 27 -19.49 -6.48 -14.49
CA GLY A 27 -20.33 -5.40 -13.96
C GLY A 27 -19.59 -4.09 -13.70
N TRP A 28 -18.27 -4.01 -13.92
CA TRP A 28 -17.47 -2.83 -13.65
C TRP A 28 -16.76 -2.28 -14.89
N SER A 29 -16.69 -0.96 -14.99
CA SER A 29 -15.74 -0.20 -15.80
C SER A 29 -14.88 0.68 -14.89
N VAL A 30 -13.67 1.02 -15.33
CA VAL A 30 -12.68 1.73 -14.52
C VAL A 30 -12.16 2.95 -15.26
N LEU A 31 -12.21 4.08 -14.59
CA LEU A 31 -11.53 5.34 -14.93
C LEU A 31 -10.31 5.48 -14.01
N ALA A 32 -9.12 5.34 -14.56
CA ALA A 32 -7.87 5.37 -13.81
C ALA A 32 -7.22 6.76 -13.93
N LEU A 33 -7.28 7.56 -12.87
CA LEU A 33 -6.76 8.91 -12.84
C LEU A 33 -5.33 8.94 -12.30
N ALA A 34 -4.39 9.40 -13.12
CA ALA A 34 -2.98 9.52 -12.77
C ALA A 34 -2.31 10.69 -13.50
N ARG A 35 -1.17 11.18 -12.99
CA ARG A 35 -0.36 12.21 -13.66
C ARG A 35 0.20 11.71 -14.99
N THR A 36 0.67 10.47 -15.01
CA THR A 36 1.16 9.80 -16.22
C THR A 36 0.21 8.65 -16.53
N PRO A 37 -0.73 8.83 -17.48
CA PRO A 37 -1.67 7.80 -17.88
C PRO A 37 -0.96 6.69 -18.67
N ARG A 38 -1.56 5.50 -18.66
CA ARG A 38 -1.17 4.37 -19.50
C ARG A 38 -2.15 4.23 -20.66
N GLN A 39 -1.93 3.25 -21.51
CA GLN A 39 -2.84 2.96 -22.62
C GLN A 39 -4.18 2.45 -22.10
N SER A 40 -5.28 3.06 -22.56
CA SER A 40 -6.65 2.59 -22.30
C SER A 40 -6.95 1.34 -23.11
N ALA A 41 -7.69 0.40 -22.52
CA ALA A 41 -8.09 -0.84 -23.19
C ALA A 41 -9.39 -1.40 -22.62
N GLY A 42 -10.33 -1.77 -23.47
CA GLY A 42 -11.60 -2.38 -23.06
C GLY A 42 -12.39 -1.51 -22.09
N ARG A 43 -12.66 -2.02 -20.89
CA ARG A 43 -13.40 -1.32 -19.83
C ARG A 43 -12.50 -0.45 -18.91
N LEU A 44 -11.22 -0.26 -19.27
CA LEU A 44 -10.26 0.59 -18.57
C LEU A 44 -9.94 1.83 -19.40
N THR A 45 -10.25 2.99 -18.85
CA THR A 45 -9.89 4.29 -19.44
C THR A 45 -8.90 5.00 -18.53
N TRP A 46 -7.73 5.38 -19.07
CA TRP A 46 -6.76 6.20 -18.36
C TRP A 46 -7.01 7.68 -18.59
N ILE A 47 -7.00 8.45 -17.52
CA ILE A 47 -7.22 9.90 -17.51
C ILE A 47 -5.98 10.57 -16.93
N ALA A 48 -5.49 11.60 -17.61
CA ALA A 48 -4.37 12.42 -17.14
C ALA A 48 -4.88 13.62 -16.35
N ALA A 49 -4.48 13.72 -15.07
CA ALA A 49 -4.58 14.97 -14.30
C ALA A 49 -3.60 14.97 -13.12
N ASP A 50 -3.13 16.16 -12.77
CA ASP A 50 -2.48 16.40 -11.49
C ASP A 50 -3.55 16.78 -10.46
N LEU A 51 -3.62 16.05 -9.36
CA LEU A 51 -4.60 16.29 -8.30
C LEU A 51 -4.39 17.61 -7.56
N PHE A 52 -3.22 18.24 -7.69
CA PHE A 52 -2.97 19.59 -7.20
C PHE A 52 -3.62 20.69 -8.05
N ASP A 53 -3.92 20.39 -9.31
CA ASP A 53 -4.57 21.33 -10.24
C ASP A 53 -6.08 21.05 -10.31
N GLY A 54 -6.87 21.75 -9.47
CA GLY A 54 -8.32 21.63 -9.43
C GLY A 54 -8.98 21.90 -10.79
N PRO A 55 -8.65 22.98 -11.51
CA PRO A 55 -9.11 23.21 -12.88
C PRO A 55 -8.79 22.07 -13.85
N ALA A 56 -7.59 21.47 -13.77
CA ALA A 56 -7.26 20.30 -14.61
C ALA A 56 -8.11 19.08 -14.23
N CYS A 57 -8.35 18.83 -12.93
CA CYS A 57 -9.26 17.78 -12.47
C CYS A 57 -10.69 18.01 -13.03
N ALA A 58 -11.21 19.22 -12.95
CA ALA A 58 -12.54 19.56 -13.45
C ALA A 58 -12.65 19.34 -14.98
N ARG A 59 -11.66 19.77 -15.75
CA ARG A 59 -11.62 19.51 -17.21
C ARG A 59 -11.55 18.03 -17.52
N ALA A 60 -10.69 17.28 -16.82
CA ALA A 60 -10.44 15.87 -17.09
C ALA A 60 -11.63 14.98 -16.72
N LEU A 61 -12.41 15.36 -15.69
CA LEU A 61 -13.52 14.56 -15.16
C LEU A 61 -14.91 15.06 -15.57
N GLY A 62 -15.02 16.26 -16.17
CA GLY A 62 -16.29 16.92 -16.45
C GLY A 62 -17.25 16.16 -17.38
N GLU A 63 -16.74 15.25 -18.22
CA GLU A 63 -17.57 14.43 -19.12
C GLU A 63 -17.93 13.06 -18.52
N HIS A 64 -17.35 12.67 -17.39
CA HIS A 64 -17.50 11.33 -16.81
C HIS A 64 -18.72 11.22 -15.86
N ARG A 65 -19.91 11.49 -16.40
CA ARG A 65 -21.18 11.54 -15.65
C ARG A 65 -21.63 10.19 -15.06
N GLY A 66 -21.05 9.09 -15.55
CA GLY A 66 -21.44 7.73 -15.16
C GLY A 66 -20.75 7.19 -13.91
N VAL A 67 -19.88 7.97 -13.24
CA VAL A 67 -19.17 7.53 -12.02
C VAL A 67 -20.16 7.17 -10.92
N THR A 68 -20.05 5.95 -10.40
CA THR A 68 -20.84 5.46 -9.26
C THR A 68 -20.02 5.32 -7.99
N HIS A 69 -18.72 5.02 -8.13
CA HIS A 69 -17.81 4.80 -7.02
C HIS A 69 -16.50 5.55 -7.24
N LEU A 70 -16.07 6.31 -6.26
CA LEU A 70 -14.75 6.93 -6.22
C LEU A 70 -13.86 6.19 -5.21
N PHE A 71 -12.74 5.64 -5.67
CA PHE A 71 -11.69 5.08 -4.83
C PHE A 71 -10.52 6.07 -4.79
N TYR A 72 -10.29 6.68 -3.65
CA TYR A 72 -9.21 7.64 -3.47
C TYR A 72 -8.01 6.96 -2.79
N THR A 73 -6.95 6.76 -3.54
CA THR A 73 -5.72 6.07 -3.11
C THR A 73 -4.49 6.98 -3.23
N ALA A 74 -4.70 8.24 -3.62
CA ALA A 74 -3.61 9.19 -3.80
C ALA A 74 -3.06 9.69 -2.46
N ARG A 75 -1.78 9.99 -2.46
CA ARG A 75 -1.07 10.63 -1.37
C ARG A 75 -0.02 11.59 -1.94
N ALA A 76 0.10 12.78 -1.35
CA ALA A 76 1.19 13.70 -1.64
C ALA A 76 2.54 13.05 -1.28
N LYS A 77 3.60 13.44 -1.96
CA LYS A 77 4.96 13.03 -1.56
C LYS A 77 5.26 13.58 -0.17
N HIS A 78 6.07 12.86 0.58
CA HIS A 78 6.63 13.40 1.82
C HIS A 78 7.42 14.67 1.50
N GLY A 79 7.29 15.69 2.35
CA GLY A 79 8.15 16.85 2.30
C GLY A 79 9.61 16.51 2.68
N GLU A 80 10.49 17.49 2.65
CA GLU A 80 11.91 17.32 3.02
C GLU A 80 12.10 16.78 4.45
N THR A 81 11.16 17.05 5.33
CA THR A 81 11.13 16.55 6.72
C THR A 81 10.65 15.10 6.85
N GLY A 82 10.22 14.45 5.76
CA GLY A 82 9.62 13.10 5.80
C GLY A 82 8.20 13.06 6.35
N VAL A 83 7.61 14.22 6.68
CA VAL A 83 6.23 14.35 7.19
C VAL A 83 5.28 14.63 6.02
N GLU A 84 4.12 13.97 6.05
CA GLU A 84 3.06 14.23 5.07
C GLU A 84 2.36 15.57 5.36
N SER A 85 2.27 16.43 4.34
CA SER A 85 1.49 17.67 4.41
C SER A 85 -0.01 17.35 4.53
N VAL A 86 -0.64 17.84 5.60
CA VAL A 86 -2.09 17.72 5.80
C VAL A 86 -2.82 18.53 4.73
N GLU A 87 -2.43 19.77 4.53
CA GLU A 87 -3.04 20.70 3.58
C GLU A 87 -3.05 20.14 2.17
N ASP A 88 -1.89 19.67 1.67
CA ASP A 88 -1.75 19.11 0.33
C ASP A 88 -2.63 17.89 0.11
N ASN A 89 -2.62 16.96 1.06
CA ASN A 89 -3.42 15.74 0.95
C ASN A 89 -4.92 16.01 0.97
N VAL A 90 -5.37 16.98 1.76
CA VAL A 90 -6.76 17.40 1.81
C VAL A 90 -7.15 18.18 0.55
N ALA A 91 -6.28 19.07 0.06
CA ALA A 91 -6.52 19.82 -1.18
C ALA A 91 -6.69 18.88 -2.39
N MET A 92 -5.81 17.89 -2.54
CA MET A 92 -5.91 16.88 -3.60
C MET A 92 -7.24 16.12 -3.58
N LEU A 93 -7.69 15.69 -2.40
CA LEU A 93 -8.99 15.01 -2.27
C LEU A 93 -10.15 15.96 -2.62
N ARG A 94 -10.09 17.20 -2.12
CA ARG A 94 -11.11 18.23 -2.40
C ARG A 94 -11.21 18.49 -3.89
N ASN A 95 -10.10 18.65 -4.60
CA ASN A 95 -10.09 18.89 -6.05
C ASN A 95 -10.76 17.77 -6.84
N VAL A 96 -10.58 16.51 -6.43
CA VAL A 96 -11.26 15.37 -7.06
C VAL A 96 -12.76 15.39 -6.77
N LEU A 97 -13.16 15.65 -5.53
CA LEU A 97 -14.59 15.73 -5.16
C LEU A 97 -15.29 16.89 -5.87
N ASP A 98 -14.66 18.06 -5.93
CA ASP A 98 -15.20 19.25 -6.61
C ASP A 98 -15.38 19.02 -8.13
N ALA A 99 -14.53 18.17 -8.71
CA ALA A 99 -14.65 17.80 -10.12
C ALA A 99 -15.73 16.72 -10.38
N VAL A 100 -15.93 15.80 -9.45
CA VAL A 100 -16.80 14.62 -9.66
C VAL A 100 -18.24 14.89 -9.23
N GLU A 101 -18.47 15.46 -8.06
CA GLU A 101 -19.82 15.61 -7.48
C GLU A 101 -20.81 16.39 -8.38
N PRO A 102 -20.38 17.49 -9.06
CA PRO A 102 -21.33 18.24 -9.90
C PRO A 102 -21.81 17.47 -11.15
N VAL A 103 -21.05 16.48 -11.60
CA VAL A 103 -21.30 15.76 -12.87
C VAL A 103 -21.78 14.33 -12.66
N ALA A 104 -21.38 13.67 -11.57
CA ALA A 104 -21.68 12.27 -11.30
C ALA A 104 -22.98 12.12 -10.50
N ALA A 105 -24.12 12.37 -11.12
CA ALA A 105 -25.44 12.27 -10.47
C ALA A 105 -25.74 10.88 -9.87
N ARG A 106 -24.98 9.85 -10.25
CA ARG A 106 -25.09 8.48 -9.76
C ARG A 106 -23.99 8.10 -8.78
N LEU A 107 -23.26 9.08 -8.21
CA LEU A 107 -22.25 8.78 -7.19
C LEU A 107 -22.92 8.16 -5.96
N GLU A 108 -22.56 6.94 -5.64
CA GLU A 108 -23.13 6.14 -4.54
C GLU A 108 -22.15 6.01 -3.37
N HIS A 109 -20.82 6.01 -3.67
CA HIS A 109 -19.81 5.73 -2.66
C HIS A 109 -18.45 6.38 -2.95
N VAL A 110 -17.81 6.89 -1.88
CA VAL A 110 -16.41 7.36 -1.89
C VAL A 110 -15.60 6.58 -0.87
N HIS A 111 -14.58 5.85 -1.34
CA HIS A 111 -13.70 5.03 -0.50
C HIS A 111 -12.31 5.66 -0.37
N LEU A 112 -11.82 5.83 0.88
CA LEU A 112 -10.45 6.28 1.17
C LEU A 112 -9.54 5.10 1.48
N VAL A 113 -8.28 5.19 1.07
CA VAL A 113 -7.20 4.35 1.60
C VAL A 113 -6.39 5.18 2.61
N GLN A 114 -6.44 4.79 3.85
CA GLN A 114 -5.69 5.34 4.97
C GLN A 114 -4.53 4.39 5.34
N GLY A 115 -4.23 4.22 6.61
CA GLY A 115 -3.25 3.26 7.12
C GLY A 115 -3.11 3.31 8.63
N THR A 116 -2.26 2.45 9.19
CA THR A 116 -2.05 2.29 10.64
C THR A 116 -1.46 3.56 11.30
N LYS A 117 -0.91 4.50 10.52
CA LYS A 117 -0.57 5.85 11.01
C LYS A 117 -1.78 6.59 11.59
N TYR A 118 -3.01 6.17 11.24
CA TYR A 118 -4.23 6.68 11.87
C TYR A 118 -4.23 6.50 13.40
N TYR A 119 -3.63 5.42 13.88
CA TYR A 119 -3.53 5.07 15.30
C TYR A 119 -2.25 5.58 15.97
N GLY A 120 -1.42 6.32 15.24
CA GLY A 120 -0.16 6.85 15.76
C GLY A 120 1.01 5.86 15.75
N MET A 121 0.96 4.79 14.93
CA MET A 121 2.06 3.80 14.84
C MET A 121 3.44 4.41 14.55
N HIS A 122 3.51 5.59 13.97
CA HIS A 122 4.75 6.31 13.66
C HIS A 122 5.25 7.18 14.82
N LEU A 123 4.47 7.32 15.88
CA LEU A 123 4.78 8.14 17.06
C LEU A 123 5.38 7.30 18.20
N GLY A 124 5.11 6.00 18.21
CA GLY A 124 5.52 5.10 19.28
C GLY A 124 4.51 3.97 19.53
N PRO A 125 4.64 3.24 20.63
CA PRO A 125 3.67 2.22 21.02
C PRO A 125 2.25 2.79 21.12
N PHE A 126 1.30 2.03 20.60
CA PHE A 126 -0.12 2.35 20.60
C PHE A 126 -0.94 1.14 21.04
N ARG A 127 -2.23 1.30 21.27
CA ARG A 127 -3.10 0.19 21.63
C ARG A 127 -3.11 -0.87 20.53
N THR A 128 -2.79 -2.12 20.88
CA THR A 128 -2.82 -3.28 19.97
C THR A 128 -3.61 -4.44 20.57
N PRO A 129 -4.40 -5.16 19.77
CA PRO A 129 -4.70 -4.84 18.38
C PRO A 129 -5.51 -3.54 18.24
N ALA A 130 -5.13 -2.69 17.28
CA ALA A 130 -5.82 -1.45 16.99
C ALA A 130 -7.26 -1.72 16.51
N ARG A 131 -8.21 -0.93 16.97
CA ARG A 131 -9.62 -1.01 16.59
C ARG A 131 -10.05 0.28 15.90
N GLU A 132 -11.06 0.21 15.07
CA GLU A 132 -11.51 1.34 14.28
C GLU A 132 -12.08 2.48 15.12
N ASP A 133 -12.57 2.18 16.32
CA ASP A 133 -13.10 3.09 17.33
C ASP A 133 -12.04 3.60 18.32
N ASP A 134 -10.77 3.23 18.19
CA ASP A 134 -9.70 3.77 19.02
C ASP A 134 -9.57 5.30 18.82
N PRO A 135 -9.30 6.05 19.89
CA PRO A 135 -9.20 7.50 19.83
C PRO A 135 -8.06 7.93 18.89
N ARG A 136 -8.27 9.05 18.20
CA ARG A 136 -7.24 9.70 17.40
C ARG A 136 -6.18 10.30 18.31
N PRO A 137 -4.87 10.04 18.07
CA PRO A 137 -3.81 10.84 18.69
C PRO A 137 -3.99 12.34 18.41
N ASP A 138 -3.65 13.16 19.39
CA ASP A 138 -3.73 14.63 19.27
C ASP A 138 -2.49 15.18 18.51
N VAL A 139 -2.41 14.83 17.24
CA VAL A 139 -1.37 15.29 16.30
C VAL A 139 -1.97 15.53 14.92
N PRO A 140 -1.43 16.46 14.13
CA PRO A 140 -1.86 16.63 12.75
C PRO A 140 -1.70 15.33 11.94
N ASN A 141 -2.78 14.91 11.28
CA ASN A 141 -2.75 13.72 10.45
C ASN A 141 -3.79 13.85 9.33
N PHE A 142 -3.33 13.91 8.10
CA PHE A 142 -4.20 14.11 6.95
C PHE A 142 -5.31 13.05 6.80
N TYR A 143 -5.15 11.86 7.36
CA TYR A 143 -6.21 10.85 7.38
C TYR A 143 -7.44 11.31 8.15
N TYR A 144 -7.23 12.06 9.25
CA TYR A 144 -8.34 12.60 10.03
C TYR A 144 -9.11 13.65 9.23
N ASP A 145 -8.39 14.62 8.66
CA ASP A 145 -8.98 15.72 7.91
C ASP A 145 -9.68 15.25 6.63
N GLN A 146 -9.11 14.25 5.93
CA GLN A 146 -9.74 13.63 4.77
C GLN A 146 -11.02 12.90 5.15
N GLN A 147 -11.01 12.11 6.22
CA GLN A 147 -12.21 11.40 6.69
C GLN A 147 -13.29 12.38 7.15
N ASP A 148 -12.92 13.42 7.88
CA ASP A 148 -13.85 14.47 8.35
C ASP A 148 -14.41 15.28 7.18
N LEU A 149 -13.61 15.54 6.14
CA LEU A 149 -14.08 16.16 4.90
C LEU A 149 -15.18 15.31 4.26
N LEU A 150 -14.97 13.99 4.12
CA LEU A 150 -15.99 13.11 3.55
C LEU A 150 -17.24 13.05 4.44
N ALA A 151 -17.09 12.90 5.75
CA ALA A 151 -18.21 12.81 6.68
C ALA A 151 -19.09 14.08 6.65
N ARG A 152 -18.48 15.27 6.52
CA ARG A 152 -19.20 16.53 6.37
C ARG A 152 -19.86 16.72 5.00
N ARG A 153 -19.26 16.13 3.95
CA ARG A 153 -19.63 16.38 2.56
C ARG A 153 -20.59 15.35 1.99
N ALA A 154 -20.62 14.14 2.54
CA ALA A 154 -21.46 13.05 2.09
C ALA A 154 -22.96 13.41 2.13
N ARG A 155 -23.51 13.74 0.96
CA ARG A 155 -24.93 14.04 0.76
C ARG A 155 -25.41 13.33 -0.48
N GLY A 156 -26.21 12.30 -0.31
CA GLY A 156 -26.68 11.46 -1.40
C GLY A 156 -25.73 10.30 -1.78
N TRP A 157 -24.51 10.27 -1.26
CA TRP A 157 -23.56 9.18 -1.35
C TRP A 157 -23.01 8.82 0.03
N ALA A 158 -22.44 7.63 0.18
CA ALA A 158 -21.81 7.20 1.41
C ALA A 158 -20.28 7.21 1.29
N TRP A 159 -19.58 7.23 2.42
CA TRP A 159 -18.13 7.07 2.44
C TRP A 159 -17.71 5.80 3.16
N SER A 160 -16.47 5.39 2.95
CA SER A 160 -15.79 4.42 3.79
C SER A 160 -14.29 4.61 3.74
N ALA A 161 -13.56 3.96 4.66
CA ALA A 161 -12.11 3.95 4.66
C ALA A 161 -11.55 2.57 4.96
N SER A 162 -10.49 2.17 4.25
CA SER A 162 -9.66 1.03 4.61
C SER A 162 -8.37 1.51 5.27
N ARG A 163 -7.96 0.81 6.35
CA ARG A 163 -6.74 1.08 7.11
C ARG A 163 -5.82 -0.13 7.07
N PRO A 164 -5.08 -0.33 5.95
CA PRO A 164 -4.05 -1.35 5.87
C PRO A 164 -2.85 -0.99 6.75
N THR A 165 -2.04 -2.00 7.06
CA THR A 165 -0.68 -1.81 7.53
C THR A 165 0.29 -1.71 6.35
N PHE A 166 1.54 -2.16 6.49
CA PHE A 166 2.46 -2.21 5.37
C PHE A 166 1.93 -3.09 4.23
N ILE A 167 1.81 -2.48 3.04
CA ILE A 167 1.26 -3.16 1.86
C ILE A 167 2.36 -3.88 1.10
N TYR A 168 2.20 -5.18 0.91
CA TYR A 168 3.07 -6.04 0.12
C TYR A 168 2.43 -6.37 -1.23
N ASP A 169 3.21 -6.35 -2.29
CA ASP A 169 2.75 -6.62 -3.65
C ASP A 169 3.88 -7.14 -4.53
N PHE A 170 3.52 -7.84 -5.59
CA PHE A 170 4.38 -8.03 -6.73
C PHE A 170 4.21 -6.85 -7.70
N ALA A 171 5.14 -5.90 -7.63
CA ALA A 171 5.14 -4.66 -8.41
C ALA A 171 6.58 -4.31 -8.83
N PRO A 172 7.12 -4.96 -9.89
CA PRO A 172 8.50 -4.77 -10.35
C PRO A 172 8.86 -3.32 -10.68
N GLU A 173 7.86 -2.54 -11.08
CA GLU A 173 7.99 -1.13 -11.43
C GLU A 173 8.08 -0.18 -10.22
N ARG A 174 8.19 -0.71 -8.99
CA ARG A 174 8.09 0.10 -7.76
C ARG A 174 9.18 -0.26 -6.76
N ALA A 175 10.13 0.66 -6.55
CA ALA A 175 11.20 0.49 -5.58
C ALA A 175 10.70 0.45 -4.12
N ARG A 176 9.62 1.20 -3.79
CA ARG A 176 9.06 1.22 -2.42
C ARG A 176 8.25 -0.04 -2.14
N ASN A 177 8.98 -1.14 -1.92
CA ASN A 177 8.43 -2.47 -1.70
C ASN A 177 9.37 -3.29 -0.77
N ALA A 178 8.85 -3.76 0.36
CA ALA A 178 9.66 -4.53 1.31
C ALA A 178 10.13 -5.88 0.76
N VAL A 179 9.39 -6.47 -0.19
CA VAL A 179 9.78 -7.76 -0.81
C VAL A 179 11.07 -7.62 -1.60
N THR A 180 11.19 -6.57 -2.42
CA THR A 180 12.41 -6.33 -3.22
C THR A 180 13.60 -5.96 -2.35
N VAL A 181 13.37 -5.20 -1.26
CA VAL A 181 14.44 -4.91 -0.28
C VAL A 181 14.99 -6.21 0.31
N VAL A 182 14.11 -7.09 0.82
CA VAL A 182 14.50 -8.38 1.43
C VAL A 182 15.25 -9.24 0.41
N GLY A 183 14.71 -9.37 -0.81
CA GLY A 183 15.31 -10.20 -1.85
C GLY A 183 16.67 -9.68 -2.33
N ALA A 184 16.82 -8.39 -2.57
CA ALA A 184 18.08 -7.79 -2.99
C ALA A 184 19.14 -7.87 -1.86
N TYR A 185 18.74 -7.59 -0.61
CA TYR A 185 19.63 -7.74 0.54
C TYR A 185 20.14 -9.18 0.68
N ALA A 186 19.26 -10.17 0.61
CA ALA A 186 19.65 -11.58 0.68
C ALA A 186 20.58 -11.97 -0.48
N ALA A 187 20.31 -11.51 -1.70
CA ALA A 187 21.15 -11.78 -2.87
C ALA A 187 22.58 -11.21 -2.71
N ILE A 188 22.68 -9.98 -2.21
CA ILE A 188 23.99 -9.34 -1.96
C ILE A 188 24.73 -10.05 -0.82
N CYS A 189 24.04 -10.40 0.28
CA CYS A 189 24.67 -11.17 1.36
C CYS A 189 25.22 -12.50 0.86
N ARG A 190 24.47 -13.24 0.04
CA ARG A 190 24.91 -14.51 -0.55
C ARG A 190 26.13 -14.33 -1.45
N GLU A 191 26.14 -13.31 -2.30
CA GLU A 191 27.27 -12.99 -3.19
C GLU A 191 28.54 -12.65 -2.41
N LEU A 192 28.41 -11.98 -1.27
CA LEU A 192 29.52 -11.60 -0.40
C LEU A 192 29.92 -12.68 0.60
N GLY A 193 29.25 -13.85 0.62
CA GLY A 193 29.49 -14.89 1.61
C GLY A 193 29.17 -14.47 3.04
N ARG A 194 28.24 -13.54 3.23
CA ARG A 194 27.84 -13.02 4.53
C ARG A 194 26.54 -13.66 5.00
N PRO A 195 26.33 -13.84 6.32
CA PRO A 195 25.06 -14.29 6.84
C PRO A 195 23.96 -13.24 6.58
N PHE A 196 22.72 -13.70 6.56
CA PHE A 196 21.55 -12.86 6.38
C PHE A 196 21.09 -12.30 7.73
N ASP A 197 21.83 -11.29 8.24
CA ASP A 197 21.55 -10.65 9.52
C ASP A 197 20.21 -9.89 9.48
N TYR A 198 19.49 -9.87 10.63
CA TYR A 198 18.32 -9.00 10.76
C TYR A 198 18.77 -7.56 11.06
N PRO A 199 18.42 -6.56 10.21
CA PRO A 199 19.09 -5.25 10.24
C PRO A 199 18.55 -4.26 11.27
N ALA A 200 17.73 -4.68 12.23
CA ALA A 200 17.05 -3.80 13.18
C ALA A 200 17.19 -4.31 14.64
N PRO A 201 16.80 -3.52 15.65
CA PRO A 201 16.91 -3.91 17.05
C PRO A 201 16.13 -5.19 17.39
N ALA A 202 16.59 -5.93 18.40
CA ALA A 202 15.94 -7.15 18.90
C ALA A 202 14.46 -6.92 19.26
N ALA A 203 14.12 -5.76 19.80
CA ALA A 203 12.73 -5.41 20.10
C ALA A 203 11.85 -5.44 18.83
N SER A 204 12.37 -5.02 17.67
CA SER A 204 11.66 -5.12 16.39
C SER A 204 11.56 -6.56 15.88
N PHE A 205 12.60 -7.37 16.14
CA PHE A 205 12.64 -8.78 15.76
C PHE A 205 11.60 -9.59 16.50
N ASP A 206 11.34 -9.24 17.77
CA ASP A 206 10.43 -9.93 18.67
C ASP A 206 9.01 -9.37 18.70
N ALA A 207 8.77 -8.16 18.19
CA ALA A 207 7.46 -7.54 18.18
C ALA A 207 6.46 -8.29 17.28
N LEU A 208 5.19 -8.32 17.69
CA LEU A 208 4.09 -8.83 16.86
C LEU A 208 3.79 -7.88 15.70
N ARG A 209 3.58 -8.45 14.53
CA ARG A 209 3.30 -7.75 13.29
C ARG A 209 2.12 -8.36 12.57
N ASP A 210 1.44 -7.52 11.80
CA ASP A 210 0.58 -7.93 10.70
C ASP A 210 1.09 -7.38 9.38
N MET A 211 0.55 -7.87 8.27
CA MET A 211 0.84 -7.44 6.90
C MET A 211 -0.45 -7.28 6.12
N THR A 212 -0.38 -6.52 5.04
CA THR A 212 -1.49 -6.41 4.08
C THR A 212 -1.01 -6.79 2.69
N ASP A 213 -1.58 -7.83 2.11
CA ASP A 213 -1.44 -8.14 0.68
C ASP A 213 -2.27 -7.15 -0.15
N ALA A 214 -1.69 -6.61 -1.22
CA ALA A 214 -2.38 -5.63 -2.06
C ALA A 214 -3.62 -6.20 -2.75
N SER A 215 -3.63 -7.50 -3.08
CA SER A 215 -4.78 -8.14 -3.73
C SER A 215 -5.91 -8.40 -2.73
N LEU A 216 -5.59 -8.78 -1.49
CA LEU A 216 -6.57 -8.87 -0.41
C LEU A 216 -7.17 -7.50 -0.10
N LEU A 217 -6.33 -6.45 -0.01
CA LEU A 217 -6.79 -5.07 0.16
C LEU A 217 -7.76 -4.66 -0.94
N ALA A 218 -7.44 -4.96 -2.20
CA ALA A 218 -8.30 -4.62 -3.34
C ALA A 218 -9.68 -5.29 -3.25
N ARG A 219 -9.73 -6.58 -2.88
CA ARG A 219 -11.01 -7.27 -2.68
C ARG A 219 -11.79 -6.73 -1.50
N ALA A 220 -11.11 -6.41 -0.39
CA ALA A 220 -11.73 -5.75 0.76
C ALA A 220 -12.27 -4.36 0.40
N MET A 221 -11.52 -3.53 -0.34
CA MET A 221 -11.98 -2.23 -0.80
C MET A 221 -13.26 -2.33 -1.65
N ARG A 222 -13.31 -3.30 -2.59
CA ARG A 222 -14.51 -3.57 -3.37
C ARG A 222 -15.67 -3.99 -2.46
N HIS A 223 -15.47 -4.94 -1.55
CA HIS A 223 -16.48 -5.39 -0.61
C HIS A 223 -17.03 -4.24 0.23
N ILE A 224 -16.14 -3.46 0.85
CA ILE A 224 -16.50 -2.32 1.71
C ILE A 224 -17.32 -1.28 0.93
N ALA A 225 -16.89 -0.95 -0.29
CA ALA A 225 -17.56 0.08 -1.10
C ALA A 225 -18.94 -0.36 -1.64
N THR A 226 -19.22 -1.66 -1.71
CA THR A 226 -20.48 -2.19 -2.27
C THR A 226 -21.42 -2.81 -1.21
N THR A 227 -20.98 -2.93 0.03
CA THR A 227 -21.78 -3.52 1.12
C THR A 227 -22.51 -2.43 1.91
N PRO A 228 -23.86 -2.44 1.99
CA PRO A 228 -24.61 -1.41 2.70
C PRO A 228 -24.21 -1.24 4.18
N ALA A 229 -23.88 -2.34 4.88
CA ALA A 229 -23.44 -2.30 6.28
C ALA A 229 -22.09 -1.61 6.48
N CYS A 230 -21.33 -1.36 5.41
CA CYS A 230 -20.03 -0.68 5.48
C CYS A 230 -20.11 0.82 5.23
N ARG A 231 -21.31 1.37 5.02
CA ARG A 231 -21.50 2.80 4.73
C ARG A 231 -21.14 3.67 5.94
N ASN A 232 -20.39 4.73 5.67
CA ASN A 232 -19.95 5.74 6.64
C ASN A 232 -19.07 5.18 7.76
N GLU A 233 -18.29 4.14 7.44
CA GLU A 233 -17.47 3.41 8.39
C GLU A 233 -16.04 3.22 7.89
N ALA A 234 -15.10 3.03 8.84
CA ALA A 234 -13.74 2.64 8.55
C ALA A 234 -13.49 1.18 8.95
N PHE A 235 -12.53 0.54 8.27
CA PHE A 235 -12.19 -0.87 8.48
C PHE A 235 -10.68 -1.08 8.43
N ASN A 236 -10.15 -1.80 9.42
CA ASN A 236 -8.80 -2.35 9.33
C ASN A 236 -8.76 -3.47 8.30
N VAL A 237 -7.75 -3.42 7.43
CA VAL A 237 -7.59 -4.43 6.37
C VAL A 237 -6.17 -4.98 6.42
N VAL A 238 -6.00 -6.14 7.01
CA VAL A 238 -4.74 -6.89 7.10
C VAL A 238 -4.98 -8.36 6.76
N ASN A 239 -3.93 -9.13 6.55
CA ASN A 239 -4.03 -10.53 6.12
C ASN A 239 -4.83 -11.45 7.06
N GLY A 240 -4.94 -11.07 8.33
CA GLY A 240 -5.76 -11.80 9.32
C GLY A 240 -4.95 -12.73 10.23
N ASP A 241 -3.66 -12.90 9.97
CA ASP A 241 -2.70 -13.55 10.86
C ASP A 241 -1.76 -12.51 11.50
N VAL A 242 -0.96 -12.96 12.47
CA VAL A 242 0.13 -12.20 13.09
C VAL A 242 1.39 -13.03 13.09
N PHE A 243 2.55 -12.37 12.99
CA PHE A 243 3.85 -13.02 12.98
C PHE A 243 4.88 -12.22 13.78
N ARG A 244 6.05 -12.80 13.99
CA ARG A 244 7.26 -12.11 14.47
C ARG A 244 8.37 -12.27 13.43
N TRP A 245 9.21 -11.27 13.26
CA TRP A 245 10.33 -11.39 12.34
C TRP A 245 11.27 -12.53 12.72
N ARG A 246 11.44 -12.84 13.99
CA ARG A 246 12.25 -13.98 14.45
C ARG A 246 11.77 -15.32 13.92
N ASP A 247 10.47 -15.46 13.65
CA ASP A 247 9.89 -16.71 13.12
C ASP A 247 9.89 -16.71 11.58
N LEU A 248 9.72 -15.52 10.99
CA LEU A 248 9.64 -15.33 9.53
C LEU A 248 11.02 -15.25 8.88
N TRP A 249 11.99 -14.57 9.51
CA TRP A 249 13.32 -14.32 8.93
C TRP A 249 14.09 -15.60 8.54
N PRO A 250 14.13 -16.64 9.40
CA PRO A 250 14.73 -17.92 9.03
C PRO A 250 14.02 -18.62 7.86
N ARG A 251 12.70 -18.46 7.72
CA ARG A 251 11.93 -19.03 6.61
C ARG A 251 12.26 -18.33 5.29
N ILE A 252 12.42 -17.02 5.32
CA ILE A 252 12.90 -16.25 4.16
C ILE A 252 14.31 -16.70 3.80
N ALA A 253 15.23 -16.80 4.76
CA ALA A 253 16.60 -17.25 4.55
C ALA A 253 16.65 -18.62 3.88
N ALA A 254 15.86 -19.57 4.37
CA ALA A 254 15.74 -20.91 3.77
C ALA A 254 15.22 -20.86 2.32
N HIS A 255 14.20 -20.02 2.05
CA HIS A 255 13.62 -19.88 0.71
C HIS A 255 14.61 -19.31 -0.31
N VAL A 256 15.42 -18.32 0.08
CA VAL A 256 16.43 -17.71 -0.80
C VAL A 256 17.77 -18.44 -0.78
N GLY A 257 17.90 -19.53 -0.02
CA GLY A 257 19.09 -20.37 0.02
C GLY A 257 20.30 -19.70 0.68
N ILE A 258 20.10 -18.99 1.79
CA ILE A 258 21.16 -18.33 2.58
C ILE A 258 21.04 -18.75 4.06
N ALA A 259 22.16 -18.79 4.79
CA ALA A 259 22.11 -19.01 6.24
C ALA A 259 21.52 -17.78 6.94
N PRO A 260 20.56 -17.94 7.87
CA PRO A 260 20.12 -16.84 8.72
C PRO A 260 21.29 -16.36 9.58
N GLY A 261 21.38 -15.05 9.76
CA GLY A 261 22.37 -14.42 10.63
C GLY A 261 21.81 -14.02 11.98
N ASP A 262 22.54 -13.16 12.67
CA ASP A 262 22.19 -12.61 13.97
C ASP A 262 21.32 -11.35 13.84
N VAL A 263 20.79 -10.88 14.96
CA VAL A 263 20.19 -9.56 15.06
C VAL A 263 21.31 -8.51 15.18
N ARG A 264 21.51 -7.72 14.13
CA ARG A 264 22.55 -6.68 14.06
C ARG A 264 21.96 -5.38 13.54
N PRO A 265 21.67 -4.41 14.40
CA PRO A 265 21.09 -3.14 14.00
C PRO A 265 22.06 -2.32 13.12
N PHE A 266 21.62 -1.97 11.92
CA PHE A 266 22.27 -0.99 11.04
C PHE A 266 21.22 -0.38 10.12
N LYS A 267 21.57 0.74 9.48
CA LYS A 267 20.70 1.35 8.48
C LYS A 267 20.95 0.73 7.11
N MET A 268 19.90 0.18 6.53
CA MET A 268 19.92 -0.40 5.18
C MET A 268 20.31 0.65 4.13
N SER A 269 19.83 1.89 4.29
CA SER A 269 20.17 3.02 3.43
C SER A 269 21.64 3.42 3.46
N GLU A 270 22.36 3.10 4.53
CA GLU A 270 23.80 3.30 4.62
C GLU A 270 24.57 2.09 4.12
N TRP A 271 24.12 0.88 4.49
CA TRP A 271 24.74 -0.38 4.13
C TRP A 271 24.81 -0.60 2.62
N VAL A 272 23.82 -0.12 1.88
CA VAL A 272 23.71 -0.35 0.42
C VAL A 272 24.62 0.55 -0.43
N ARG A 273 25.15 1.65 0.10
CA ARG A 273 25.80 2.72 -0.67
C ARG A 273 26.94 2.28 -1.58
N ASP A 274 27.67 1.25 -1.17
CA ASP A 274 28.82 0.70 -1.91
C ASP A 274 28.52 -0.66 -2.57
N LYS A 275 27.25 -1.07 -2.65
CA LYS A 275 26.86 -2.41 -3.11
C LYS A 275 26.43 -2.46 -4.58
N GLN A 276 26.32 -1.33 -5.29
CA GLN A 276 25.98 -1.34 -6.70
C GLN A 276 26.89 -2.23 -7.57
N PRO A 277 28.23 -2.22 -7.41
CA PRO A 277 29.09 -3.13 -8.20
C PRO A 277 28.84 -4.61 -7.94
N VAL A 278 28.50 -4.98 -6.70
CA VAL A 278 28.11 -6.36 -6.34
C VAL A 278 26.80 -6.72 -7.03
N TRP A 279 25.82 -5.82 -7.00
CA TRP A 279 24.53 -5.99 -7.67
C TRP A 279 24.69 -6.14 -9.19
N ASP A 280 25.52 -5.33 -9.84
CA ASP A 280 25.81 -5.44 -11.27
C ASP A 280 26.41 -6.81 -11.63
N GLY A 281 27.23 -7.39 -10.74
CA GLY A 281 27.72 -8.76 -10.86
C GLY A 281 26.62 -9.80 -10.79
N ILE A 282 25.68 -9.64 -9.87
CA ILE A 282 24.51 -10.51 -9.70
C ILE A 282 23.62 -10.43 -10.96
N VAL A 283 23.29 -9.21 -11.42
CA VAL A 283 22.48 -8.98 -12.62
C VAL A 283 23.04 -9.74 -13.81
N ARG A 284 24.34 -9.58 -14.09
CA ARG A 284 25.01 -10.29 -15.21
C ARG A 284 24.99 -11.80 -15.04
N ARG A 285 25.31 -12.30 -13.85
CA ARG A 285 25.42 -13.75 -13.59
C ARG A 285 24.07 -14.46 -13.72
N HIS A 286 22.99 -13.83 -13.26
CA HIS A 286 21.65 -14.41 -13.24
C HIS A 286 20.79 -14.00 -14.43
N GLY A 287 21.29 -13.16 -15.34
CA GLY A 287 20.51 -12.64 -16.47
C GLY A 287 19.24 -11.90 -16.04
N LEU A 288 19.37 -11.10 -14.98
CA LEU A 288 18.25 -10.29 -14.49
C LEU A 288 17.96 -9.11 -15.42
N ALA A 289 16.78 -8.52 -15.27
CA ALA A 289 16.50 -7.23 -15.87
C ALA A 289 17.52 -6.20 -15.37
N GLU A 290 18.13 -5.45 -16.29
CA GLU A 290 19.10 -4.42 -15.93
C GLU A 290 18.47 -3.38 -15.02
N SER A 291 19.07 -3.14 -13.87
CA SER A 291 18.51 -2.27 -12.84
C SER A 291 19.59 -1.75 -11.89
N ARG A 292 19.36 -0.54 -11.38
CA ARG A 292 20.09 -0.01 -10.23
C ARG A 292 19.43 -0.50 -8.94
N LEU A 293 20.19 -0.61 -7.86
CA LEU A 293 19.67 -0.98 -6.55
C LEU A 293 18.55 -0.03 -6.08
N ASP A 294 18.70 1.26 -6.35
CA ASP A 294 17.70 2.27 -5.96
C ASP A 294 16.42 2.22 -6.81
N ASP A 295 16.47 1.60 -8.00
CA ASP A 295 15.29 1.42 -8.86
C ASP A 295 14.43 0.24 -8.40
N ILE A 296 15.03 -0.77 -7.77
CA ILE A 296 14.33 -1.98 -7.32
C ILE A 296 13.96 -1.95 -5.83
N ALA A 297 14.65 -1.16 -5.01
CA ALA A 297 14.44 -1.14 -3.56
C ALA A 297 14.61 0.28 -2.96
N ASP A 298 13.61 0.70 -2.19
CA ASP A 298 13.65 1.92 -1.37
C ASP A 298 14.27 1.58 -0.01
N TRP A 299 15.56 1.81 0.14
CA TRP A 299 16.33 1.44 1.33
C TRP A 299 15.99 2.30 2.56
N ALA A 300 15.59 3.56 2.36
CA ALA A 300 15.11 4.40 3.46
C ALA A 300 13.73 3.94 3.97
N PHE A 301 12.90 3.42 3.06
CA PHE A 301 11.66 2.77 3.45
C PHE A 301 11.92 1.50 4.29
N ALA A 302 12.96 0.74 3.97
CA ALA A 302 13.36 -0.42 4.77
C ALA A 302 13.73 -0.03 6.21
N ASP A 303 14.53 1.03 6.38
CA ASP A 303 14.88 1.55 7.69
C ASP A 303 13.64 1.92 8.51
N PHE A 304 12.67 2.58 7.91
CA PHE A 304 11.40 2.89 8.56
C PHE A 304 10.58 1.62 8.86
N HIS A 305 10.53 0.67 7.92
CA HIS A 305 9.71 -0.53 8.03
C HIS A 305 10.10 -1.42 9.21
N TRP A 306 11.41 -1.57 9.46
CA TRP A 306 11.93 -2.39 10.55
C TRP A 306 12.24 -1.64 11.85
N ALA A 307 12.11 -0.30 11.88
CA ALA A 307 12.46 0.50 13.05
C ALA A 307 11.59 0.26 14.30
N HIS A 308 10.35 -0.20 14.10
CA HIS A 308 9.36 -0.26 15.17
C HIS A 308 9.66 -1.40 16.17
N GLY A 309 10.12 -1.08 17.37
CA GLY A 309 10.42 -2.02 18.46
C GLY A 309 9.22 -2.37 19.34
N TYR A 310 7.99 -2.29 18.82
CA TYR A 310 6.73 -2.56 19.53
C TYR A 310 5.73 -3.22 18.58
N ASP A 311 4.68 -3.81 19.16
CA ASP A 311 3.64 -4.51 18.40
C ASP A 311 2.90 -3.55 17.46
N VAL A 312 2.70 -4.00 16.22
CA VAL A 312 1.88 -3.32 15.21
C VAL A 312 0.89 -4.35 14.68
N VAL A 313 -0.29 -4.37 15.29
CA VAL A 313 -1.35 -5.34 15.03
C VAL A 313 -2.68 -4.61 14.98
N SER A 314 -3.51 -4.96 14.00
CA SER A 314 -4.85 -4.41 13.80
C SER A 314 -5.92 -5.50 13.92
N SER A 315 -7.03 -5.19 14.57
CA SER A 315 -8.19 -6.07 14.63
C SER A 315 -8.96 -6.04 13.32
N THR A 316 -9.28 -7.19 12.75
CA THR A 316 -10.16 -7.34 11.58
C THR A 316 -11.59 -7.75 11.96
N ALA A 317 -11.94 -7.72 13.24
CA ALA A 317 -13.25 -8.20 13.72
C ALA A 317 -14.41 -7.49 13.00
N LYS A 318 -14.38 -6.16 12.94
CA LYS A 318 -15.40 -5.34 12.28
C LYS A 318 -15.55 -5.66 10.78
N LEU A 319 -14.44 -5.86 10.09
CA LEU A 319 -14.45 -6.24 8.67
C LEU A 319 -15.07 -7.63 8.47
N ARG A 320 -14.76 -8.59 9.36
CA ARG A 320 -15.34 -9.93 9.33
C ARG A 320 -16.85 -9.92 9.61
N GLU A 321 -17.28 -9.10 10.55
CA GLU A 321 -18.71 -8.90 10.85
C GLU A 321 -19.49 -8.32 9.66
N SER A 322 -18.83 -7.56 8.78
CA SER A 322 -19.44 -7.09 7.52
C SER A 322 -19.57 -8.16 6.44
N GLY A 323 -19.07 -9.38 6.69
CA GLY A 323 -19.10 -10.52 5.77
C GLY A 323 -17.82 -10.73 4.96
N PHE A 324 -16.77 -9.92 5.12
CA PHE A 324 -15.46 -10.16 4.50
C PHE A 324 -14.61 -11.07 5.39
N THR A 325 -14.55 -12.36 5.07
CA THR A 325 -13.89 -13.37 5.89
C THR A 325 -12.57 -13.89 5.31
N GLU A 326 -12.11 -13.32 4.19
CA GLU A 326 -10.86 -13.74 3.55
C GLU A 326 -9.66 -13.45 4.46
N THR A 327 -8.73 -14.41 4.50
CA THR A 327 -7.45 -14.31 5.22
C THR A 327 -6.33 -14.87 4.36
N LEU A 328 -5.10 -14.42 4.62
CA LEU A 328 -3.88 -14.93 3.99
C LEU A 328 -2.85 -15.28 5.06
N ASP A 329 -2.06 -16.32 4.79
CA ASP A 329 -0.83 -16.61 5.53
C ASP A 329 0.27 -15.62 5.06
N SER A 330 0.68 -14.72 5.95
CA SER A 330 1.66 -13.68 5.65
C SER A 330 3.03 -14.25 5.28
N THR A 331 3.42 -15.38 5.88
CA THR A 331 4.68 -16.06 5.53
C THR A 331 4.63 -16.60 4.10
N LYS A 332 3.57 -17.33 3.78
CA LYS A 332 3.37 -17.89 2.44
C LYS A 332 3.28 -16.78 1.39
N MET A 333 2.51 -15.74 1.66
CA MET A 333 2.38 -14.55 0.78
C MET A 333 3.74 -13.94 0.45
N LEU A 334 4.60 -13.72 1.45
CA LEU A 334 5.91 -13.11 1.24
C LEU A 334 6.83 -14.02 0.41
N VAL A 335 6.82 -15.32 0.68
CA VAL A 335 7.58 -16.34 -0.09
C VAL A 335 7.07 -16.41 -1.54
N ASP A 336 5.76 -16.40 -1.74
CA ASP A 336 5.15 -16.40 -3.08
C ASP A 336 5.55 -15.12 -3.86
N HIS A 337 5.58 -13.96 -3.21
CA HIS A 337 6.05 -12.73 -3.87
C HIS A 337 7.53 -12.80 -4.24
N LEU A 338 8.40 -13.31 -3.35
CA LEU A 338 9.83 -13.50 -3.67
C LEU A 338 10.00 -14.45 -4.88
N THR A 339 9.23 -15.55 -4.93
CA THR A 339 9.22 -16.48 -6.06
C THR A 339 8.83 -15.76 -7.37
N ARG A 340 7.74 -14.97 -7.35
CA ARG A 340 7.29 -14.19 -8.53
C ARG A 340 8.33 -13.18 -8.99
N TYR A 341 9.05 -12.52 -8.08
CA TYR A 341 10.14 -11.60 -8.45
C TYR A 341 11.32 -12.33 -9.09
N ARG A 342 11.61 -13.55 -8.64
CA ARG A 342 12.63 -14.42 -9.26
C ARG A 342 12.20 -14.88 -10.66
N GLU A 343 10.96 -15.34 -10.82
CA GLU A 343 10.40 -15.75 -12.12
C GLU A 343 10.38 -14.58 -13.13
N ALA A 344 10.12 -13.38 -12.67
CA ALA A 344 10.18 -12.16 -13.47
C ALA A 344 11.61 -11.63 -13.72
N LYS A 345 12.65 -12.35 -13.23
CA LYS A 345 14.07 -11.96 -13.35
C LYS A 345 14.37 -10.56 -12.80
N VAL A 346 13.68 -10.14 -11.75
CA VAL A 346 13.97 -8.92 -10.99
C VAL A 346 14.89 -9.24 -9.82
N LEU A 347 14.74 -10.41 -9.22
CA LEU A 347 15.59 -10.96 -8.16
C LEU A 347 16.20 -12.30 -8.65
N PRO A 348 17.36 -12.70 -8.11
CA PRO A 348 18.02 -13.94 -8.51
C PRO A 348 17.42 -15.20 -7.89
#